data_afc4a9061903565e101b5a28740a3f49
#
_entry.id   afc4a9061903565e101b5a28740a3f49
#
_cell.length_a   1.000
_cell.length_b   1.000
_cell.length_c   1.000
_cell.angle_alpha   90.00
_cell.angle_beta   90.00
_cell.angle_gamma   90.00
#
_symmetry.space_group_name_H-M   'P 1'
#
loop_
_entity.id
_entity.type
_entity.pdbx_description
1 polymer ?
#
loop_
_entity_poly.entity_id
_entity_poly.type
_entity_poly.pdbx_seq_one_letter_code
_entity_poly.pdbx_strand_id
1 'polypeptide(L)'
;TVLNLRNGEMFSPGVVIMNPVVSLTGREMEILRLIQRGFLSKEIADKLCISIHTVHIHRQNLLRKLGVHNSLEAIRLGQESGLLS
;
A
#
# COMPACT_ATOMS: atom_id res chain seq x y z
N THR A 1 -4.10 23.71 3.76
CA THR A 1 -3.73 23.79 3.35
C THR A 1 -3.50 24.20 3.49
N VAL A 2 -3.96 24.08 3.69
CA VAL A 2 -3.55 24.11 3.34
C VAL A 2 -3.25 24.61 3.61
N LEU A 3 -3.52 24.40 3.85
CA LEU A 3 -3.23 24.54 3.66
C LEU A 3 -2.86 25.07 3.93
N ASN A 4 -3.12 25.00 4.12
CA ASN A 4 -2.70 25.17 3.94
C ASN A 4 -2.22 25.67 4.14
N LEU A 5 -2.45 25.59 4.35
CA LEU A 5 -2.10 25.69 4.12
C LEU A 5 -1.63 26.26 4.27
N ARG A 6 -1.73 26.01 4.39
CA ARG A 6 -1.48 26.12 4.12
C ARG A 6 -0.90 26.25 4.05
N ASN A 7 -1.09 26.57 4.39
CA ASN A 7 -0.64 26.38 3.85
C ASN A 7 -0.24 26.13 3.77
N GLY A 8 -0.65 26.48 3.83
CA GLY A 8 -0.62 25.72 3.43
C GLY A 8 -0.53 25.38 3.46
N GLU A 9 -0.66 24.96 3.39
CA GLU A 9 -0.93 24.37 2.91
C GLU A 9 -0.66 23.93 2.84
N MET A 10 -0.90 24.27 3.34
CA MET A 10 -0.87 23.65 2.90
C MET A 10 -0.73 23.22 2.69
N PHE A 11 -0.94 23.25 2.76
CA PHE A 11 -0.99 22.59 2.11
C PHE A 11 -0.91 22.23 1.98
N SER A 12 -1.34 22.15 2.30
CA SER A 12 -1.22 21.38 1.78
C SER A 12 -1.31 21.04 1.60
N PRO A 13 -1.69 21.03 1.65
CA PRO A 13 -1.63 20.29 1.20
C PRO A 13 -1.60 19.77 1.03
N GLY A 14 -1.97 19.57 1.14
CA GLY A 14 -1.77 18.58 0.80
C GLY A 14 -1.84 18.10 0.54
N VAL A 15 -2.15 18.03 0.57
CA VAL A 15 -2.05 17.30 0.03
C VAL A 15 -2.14 16.79 -0.35
N VAL A 16 -2.28 16.80 -0.19
CA VAL A 16 -2.16 16.11 -0.72
C VAL A 16 -2.38 15.58 -1.12
N ILE A 17 -2.39 15.61 -1.02
CA ILE A 17 -2.50 15.02 -1.56
C ILE A 17 -2.68 14.38 -1.82
N MET A 18 -2.87 14.33 -1.76
CA MET A 18 -2.97 13.60 -2.16
C MET A 18 -3.03 13.10 -2.75
N ASN A 19 -2.93 13.08 -2.68
CA ASN A 19 -3.04 12.56 -3.50
C ASN A 19 -2.80 11.78 -4.07
N PRO A 20 -1.93 12.38 -3.84
CA PRO A 20 -1.99 11.57 -4.99
C PRO A 20 -2.50 10.21 -4.69
N VAL A 21 -3.26 9.84 -5.52
CA VAL A 21 -3.90 8.58 -5.33
C VAL A 21 -2.88 7.50 -5.62
N VAL A 22 -2.61 6.67 -4.64
CA VAL A 22 -1.80 5.50 -4.87
C VAL A 22 -2.64 4.48 -5.61
N SER A 23 -2.20 4.12 -6.79
CA SER A 23 -2.91 3.17 -7.62
C SER A 23 -2.20 1.82 -7.58
N LEU A 24 -2.69 0.91 -6.76
CA LEU A 24 -2.18 -0.45 -6.71
C LEU A 24 -2.88 -1.27 -7.79
N THR A 25 -2.14 -2.21 -8.39
CA THR A 25 -2.76 -3.15 -9.32
C THR A 25 -3.67 -4.10 -8.55
N GLY A 26 -4.56 -4.78 -9.27
CA GLY A 26 -5.42 -5.78 -8.64
C GLY A 26 -4.63 -6.84 -7.91
N ARG A 27 -3.53 -7.29 -8.50
CA ARG A 27 -2.68 -8.31 -7.88
C ARG A 27 -1.99 -7.77 -6.62
N GLU A 28 -1.53 -6.52 -6.65
CA GLU A 28 -0.92 -5.90 -5.48
C GLU A 28 -1.93 -5.77 -4.35
N MET A 29 -3.17 -5.39 -4.67
CA MET A 29 -4.23 -5.32 -3.66
C MET A 29 -4.55 -6.69 -3.07
N GLU A 30 -4.60 -7.73 -3.90
CA GLU A 30 -4.81 -9.08 -3.40
C GLU A 30 -3.73 -9.49 -2.41
N ILE A 31 -2.47 -9.21 -2.78
CA ILE A 31 -1.34 -9.57 -1.92
C ILE A 31 -1.40 -8.80 -0.62
N LEU A 32 -1.70 -7.51 -0.69
CA LEU A 32 -1.81 -6.70 0.53
C LEU A 32 -2.90 -7.22 1.47
N ARG A 33 -4.05 -7.62 0.92
CA ARG A 33 -5.12 -8.18 1.73
C ARG A 33 -4.72 -9.51 2.37
N LEU A 34 -3.98 -10.34 1.63
CA LEU A 34 -3.53 -11.62 2.18
C LEU A 34 -2.49 -11.42 3.28
N ILE A 35 -1.60 -10.43 3.11
CA ILE A 35 -0.66 -10.07 4.17
C ILE A 35 -1.42 -9.61 5.42
N GLN A 36 -2.43 -8.78 5.23
CA GLN A 36 -3.25 -8.31 6.35
C GLN A 36 -3.89 -9.47 7.12
N ARG A 37 -4.26 -10.53 6.40
CA ARG A 37 -4.89 -11.70 7.01
C ARG A 37 -3.88 -12.67 7.62
N GLY A 38 -2.59 -12.36 7.55
CA GLY A 38 -1.55 -13.15 8.19
C GLY A 38 -0.89 -14.20 7.33
N PHE A 39 -1.15 -14.21 6.04
CA PHE A 39 -0.52 -15.19 5.16
C PHE A 39 0.95 -14.85 4.90
N LEU A 40 1.79 -15.87 4.94
CA LEU A 40 3.20 -15.73 4.60
C LEU A 40 3.36 -15.71 3.08
N SER A 41 4.50 -15.17 2.61
CA SER A 41 4.75 -15.07 1.17
C SER A 41 4.62 -16.42 0.46
N LYS A 42 5.10 -17.50 1.08
CA LYS A 42 4.97 -18.83 0.51
C LYS A 42 3.51 -19.23 0.36
N GLU A 43 2.71 -18.94 1.38
CA GLU A 43 1.27 -19.25 1.34
C GLU A 43 0.55 -18.43 0.30
N ILE A 44 0.94 -17.17 0.15
CA ILE A 44 0.36 -16.30 -0.88
C ILE A 44 0.68 -16.85 -2.27
N ALA A 45 1.94 -17.27 -2.48
CA ALA A 45 2.35 -17.86 -3.75
C ALA A 45 1.48 -19.06 -4.09
N ASP A 46 1.25 -19.93 -3.11
CA ASP A 46 0.41 -21.12 -3.31
C ASP A 46 -1.03 -20.73 -3.63
N LYS A 47 -1.59 -19.79 -2.89
CA LYS A 47 -2.98 -19.35 -3.10
C LYS A 47 -3.18 -18.75 -4.48
N LEU A 48 -2.21 -17.99 -4.96
CA LEU A 48 -2.34 -17.28 -6.23
C LEU A 48 -1.75 -18.03 -7.40
N CYS A 49 -1.18 -19.21 -7.15
CA CYS A 49 -0.57 -20.06 -8.18
C CYS A 49 0.55 -19.32 -8.92
N ILE A 50 1.38 -18.60 -8.19
CA ILE A 50 2.54 -17.89 -8.72
C ILE A 50 3.75 -18.26 -7.90
N SER A 51 4.95 -17.92 -8.39
CA SER A 51 6.17 -18.21 -7.65
C SER A 51 6.31 -17.27 -6.46
N ILE A 52 7.05 -17.72 -5.45
CA ILE A 52 7.36 -16.89 -4.30
C ILE A 52 8.18 -15.66 -4.73
N HIS A 53 9.02 -15.83 -5.76
CA HIS A 53 9.79 -14.72 -6.31
C HIS A 53 8.84 -13.63 -6.85
N THR A 54 7.79 -14.04 -7.56
CA THR A 54 6.79 -13.11 -8.09
C THR A 54 6.06 -12.40 -6.95
N VAL A 55 5.74 -13.12 -5.87
CA VAL A 55 5.14 -12.50 -4.69
C VAL A 55 6.05 -11.41 -4.13
N HIS A 56 7.36 -11.70 -4.05
CA HIS A 56 8.31 -10.72 -3.51
C HIS A 56 8.39 -9.47 -4.40
N ILE A 57 8.34 -9.64 -5.72
CA ILE A 57 8.33 -8.52 -6.64
C ILE A 57 7.10 -7.65 -6.42
N HIS A 58 5.93 -8.27 -6.31
CA HIS A 58 4.70 -7.51 -6.05
C HIS A 58 4.75 -6.81 -4.71
N ARG A 59 5.30 -7.47 -3.67
CA ARG A 59 5.43 -6.84 -2.36
C ARG A 59 6.35 -5.62 -2.42
N GLN A 60 7.50 -5.75 -3.08
CA GLN A 60 8.42 -4.62 -3.23
C GLN A 60 7.75 -3.46 -3.94
N ASN A 61 6.99 -3.76 -5.00
CA ASN A 61 6.30 -2.72 -5.74
C ASN A 61 5.25 -2.02 -4.91
N LEU A 62 4.43 -2.78 -4.15
CA LEU A 62 3.40 -2.15 -3.34
C LEU A 62 4.00 -1.32 -2.20
N LEU A 63 5.08 -1.79 -1.58
CA LEU A 63 5.74 -1.03 -0.53
C LEU A 63 6.29 0.29 -1.08
N ARG A 64 6.91 0.24 -2.27
CA ARG A 64 7.43 1.44 -2.90
C ARG A 64 6.32 2.41 -3.26
N LYS A 65 5.21 1.91 -3.82
CA LYS A 65 4.09 2.75 -4.19
C LYS A 65 3.45 3.42 -2.98
N LEU A 66 3.38 2.70 -1.86
CA LEU A 66 2.82 3.24 -0.62
C LEU A 66 3.81 4.13 0.13
N GLY A 67 5.08 4.11 -0.25
CA GLY A 67 6.10 4.90 0.41
C GLY A 67 6.45 4.41 1.80
N VAL A 68 6.35 3.10 2.03
CA VAL A 68 6.61 2.50 3.35
C VAL A 68 7.75 1.50 3.23
N HIS A 69 8.27 1.05 4.38
CA HIS A 69 9.46 0.21 4.42
C HIS A 69 9.18 -1.25 4.70
N ASN A 70 8.01 -1.58 5.22
CA ASN A 70 7.70 -2.96 5.56
C ASN A 70 6.20 -3.21 5.48
N SER A 71 5.83 -4.50 5.58
CA SER A 71 4.43 -4.90 5.43
C SER A 71 3.53 -4.36 6.52
N LEU A 72 4.04 -4.24 7.75
CA LEU A 72 3.23 -3.73 8.85
C LEU A 72 2.83 -2.28 8.60
N GLU A 73 3.79 -1.46 8.12
CA GLU A 73 3.49 -0.08 7.76
C GLU A 73 2.50 -0.01 6.60
N ALA A 74 2.64 -0.92 5.63
CA ALA A 74 1.73 -0.96 4.50
C ALA A 74 0.30 -1.25 4.95
N ILE A 75 0.12 -2.19 5.87
CA ILE A 75 -1.19 -2.53 6.40
C ILE A 75 -1.78 -1.35 7.14
N ARG A 76 -0.98 -0.72 8.00
CA ARG A 76 -1.44 0.43 8.78
C ARG A 76 -1.87 1.56 7.85
N LEU A 77 -1.03 1.90 6.87
CA LEU A 77 -1.36 2.94 5.92
C LEU A 77 -2.62 2.60 5.12
N GLY A 78 -2.73 1.34 4.70
CA GLY A 78 -3.90 0.88 3.96
C GLY A 78 -5.19 1.02 4.76
N GLN A 79 -5.13 0.71 6.07
CA GLN A 79 -6.30 0.85 6.94
C GLN A 79 -6.63 2.32 7.16
N GLU A 80 -5.63 3.16 7.39
CA GLU A 80 -5.85 4.59 7.64
C GLU A 80 -6.38 5.32 6.41
N SER A 81 -5.95 4.90 5.23
CA SER A 81 -6.34 5.56 3.97
C SER A 81 -7.62 4.99 3.37
N GLY A 82 -8.16 3.91 3.93
CA GLY A 82 -9.36 3.29 3.41
C GLY A 82 -9.12 2.26 2.32
N LEU A 83 -7.87 1.97 1.97
CA LEU A 83 -7.56 0.90 1.00
C LEU A 83 -7.93 -0.47 1.56
N LEU A 84 -7.77 -0.65 2.86
CA LEU A 84 -8.11 -1.88 3.56
C LEU A 84 -9.21 -1.58 4.57
N SER A 85 -10.04 -2.55 4.79
CA SER A 85 -11.10 -2.43 5.79
C SER A 85 -10.75 -3.17 7.07
#